data_b2af6eff26ba475c9a08ed7eeb7c0aa5
#
_entry.id   b2af6eff26ba475c9a08ed7eeb7c0aa5
#
_cell.length_a   1.000
_cell.length_b   1.000
_cell.length_c   1.000
_cell.angle_alpha   90.00
_cell.angle_beta   90.00
_cell.angle_gamma   90.00
#
_symmetry.space_group_name_H-M   'P 1'
#
loop_
_entity.id
_entity.type
_entity.pdbx_description
1 polymer ?
#
loop_
_entity_poly.entity_id
_entity_poly.type
_entity_poly.pdbx_seq_one_letter_code
_entity_poly.pdbx_strand_id
1 'polypeptide(L)'
;NTAYAYQIEACTRPFRMELSVGMPSTEILRYARQIKPDLIVMGASSAASDPNAARMRSIVGNTVRAVAKKAPCPVLIVNRPCTTCWHLFSNIVFCTDFSEAANHAFRFALNTARQLNAKLYITHAVDITSIQGMTMDQSEIERHAEQMREKIDKLYLSKLDGFANAEVIVREGIPYVEILKVARENEADLIVMAHHSSDLSD
;
A
#
# COMPACT_ATOMS: atom_id res chain seq x y z
N ASN A 1 -19.47 -22.73 0.73
CA ASN A 1 -19.90 -21.99 -0.50
C ASN A 1 -21.06 -21.01 -0.28
N THR A 2 -21.71 -20.99 0.87
CA THR A 2 -22.86 -20.11 1.14
C THR A 2 -22.46 -18.66 1.48
N ALA A 3 -21.26 -18.42 1.99
CA ALA A 3 -20.83 -17.08 2.44
C ALA A 3 -20.70 -16.02 1.31
N TYR A 4 -20.48 -16.46 0.07
CA TYR A 4 -20.28 -15.58 -1.09
C TYR A 4 -21.30 -15.84 -2.22
N ALA A 5 -22.35 -16.63 -1.97
CA ALA A 5 -23.31 -17.02 -3.00
C ALA A 5 -23.95 -15.80 -3.70
N TYR A 6 -24.38 -14.81 -2.90
CA TYR A 6 -24.99 -13.59 -3.43
C TYR A 6 -24.03 -12.77 -4.31
N GLN A 7 -22.79 -12.61 -3.89
CA GLN A 7 -21.78 -11.87 -4.66
C GLN A 7 -21.41 -12.61 -5.97
N ILE A 8 -21.40 -13.94 -5.92
CA ILE A 8 -21.14 -14.79 -7.08
C ILE A 8 -22.30 -14.68 -8.09
N GLU A 9 -23.55 -14.75 -7.62
CA GLU A 9 -24.73 -14.59 -8.46
C GLU A 9 -24.84 -13.19 -9.09
N ALA A 10 -24.42 -12.15 -8.36
CA ALA A 10 -24.39 -10.77 -8.85
C ALA A 10 -23.24 -10.50 -9.85
N CYS A 11 -22.28 -11.40 -9.98
CA CYS A 11 -21.15 -11.25 -10.88
C CYS A 11 -21.55 -11.47 -12.33
N THR A 12 -21.59 -10.40 -13.12
CA THR A 12 -21.95 -10.47 -14.55
C THR A 12 -20.77 -10.82 -15.46
N ARG A 13 -19.55 -10.86 -14.92
CA ARG A 13 -18.33 -11.20 -15.65
C ARG A 13 -17.94 -12.65 -15.41
N PRO A 14 -17.34 -13.32 -16.41
CA PRO A 14 -16.84 -14.68 -16.21
C PRO A 14 -15.77 -14.70 -15.12
N PHE A 15 -15.88 -15.64 -14.21
CA PHE A 15 -14.93 -15.90 -13.15
C PHE A 15 -14.60 -17.40 -13.09
N ARG A 16 -13.45 -17.70 -12.49
CA ARG A 16 -13.01 -19.08 -12.27
C ARG A 16 -12.77 -19.31 -10.78
N MET A 17 -13.26 -20.42 -10.27
CA MET A 17 -13.00 -20.88 -8.91
C MET A 17 -11.93 -21.95 -8.92
N GLU A 18 -10.89 -21.77 -8.11
CA GLU A 18 -9.82 -22.72 -7.91
C GLU A 18 -9.73 -23.11 -6.44
N LEU A 19 -9.56 -24.39 -6.20
CA LEU A 19 -9.31 -24.95 -4.88
C LEU A 19 -7.95 -25.63 -4.88
N SER A 20 -7.07 -25.15 -3.99
CA SER A 20 -5.74 -25.75 -3.78
C SER A 20 -5.62 -26.29 -2.38
N VAL A 21 -4.89 -27.38 -2.24
CA VAL A 21 -4.55 -27.99 -0.94
C VAL A 21 -3.07 -27.75 -0.67
N GLY A 22 -2.75 -27.15 0.48
CA GLY A 22 -1.38 -26.84 0.85
C GLY A 22 -1.28 -25.62 1.75
N MET A 23 -0.05 -25.09 1.90
CA MET A 23 0.18 -23.87 2.65
C MET A 23 -0.36 -22.66 1.87
N PRO A 24 -1.32 -21.88 2.42
CA PRO A 24 -2.05 -20.87 1.65
C PRO A 24 -1.15 -19.86 0.91
N SER A 25 -0.11 -19.33 1.57
CA SER A 25 0.82 -18.37 0.93
C SER A 25 1.58 -19.00 -0.24
N THR A 26 1.99 -20.26 -0.12
CA THR A 26 2.72 -20.98 -1.18
C THR A 26 1.81 -21.23 -2.38
N GLU A 27 0.58 -21.67 -2.14
CA GLU A 27 -0.36 -21.95 -3.21
C GLU A 27 -0.81 -20.69 -3.96
N ILE A 28 -1.08 -19.59 -3.23
CA ILE A 28 -1.40 -18.29 -3.85
C ILE A 28 -0.26 -17.81 -4.73
N LEU A 29 0.99 -17.87 -4.24
CA LEU A 29 2.16 -17.43 -5.00
C LEU A 29 2.44 -18.34 -6.21
N ARG A 30 2.26 -19.66 -6.06
CA ARG A 30 2.38 -20.62 -7.16
C ARG A 30 1.38 -20.31 -8.26
N TYR A 31 0.11 -20.15 -7.90
CA TYR A 31 -0.96 -19.83 -8.83
C TYR A 31 -0.77 -18.46 -9.50
N ALA A 32 -0.38 -17.44 -8.75
CA ALA A 32 -0.08 -16.12 -9.29
C ALA A 32 1.05 -16.15 -10.35
N ARG A 33 2.11 -16.92 -10.13
CA ARG A 33 3.18 -17.09 -11.14
C ARG A 33 2.67 -17.80 -12.40
N GLN A 34 1.72 -18.72 -12.25
CA GLN A 34 1.16 -19.48 -13.36
C GLN A 34 0.24 -18.61 -14.23
N ILE A 35 -0.66 -17.83 -13.64
CA ILE A 35 -1.67 -17.05 -14.38
C ILE A 35 -1.23 -15.60 -14.68
N LYS A 36 -0.14 -15.11 -14.03
CA LYS A 36 0.42 -13.76 -14.18
C LYS A 36 -0.66 -12.68 -14.03
N PRO A 37 -1.32 -12.57 -12.88
CA PRO A 37 -2.39 -11.60 -12.69
C PRO A 37 -1.82 -10.18 -12.61
N ASP A 38 -2.66 -9.19 -12.95
CA ASP A 38 -2.31 -7.78 -12.79
C ASP A 38 -2.42 -7.32 -11.33
N LEU A 39 -3.23 -8.00 -10.52
CA LEU A 39 -3.49 -7.65 -9.12
C LEU A 39 -3.90 -8.88 -8.31
N ILE A 40 -3.39 -9.01 -7.10
CA ILE A 40 -3.90 -9.93 -6.07
C ILE A 40 -4.69 -9.12 -5.04
N VAL A 41 -5.92 -9.52 -4.74
CA VAL A 41 -6.75 -8.90 -3.70
C VAL A 41 -6.90 -9.85 -2.53
N MET A 42 -6.57 -9.38 -1.32
CA MET A 42 -6.63 -10.20 -0.10
C MET A 42 -7.29 -9.44 1.05
N GLY A 43 -8.08 -10.12 1.86
CA GLY A 43 -8.50 -9.58 3.15
C GLY A 43 -7.33 -9.53 4.14
N ALA A 44 -7.27 -8.49 4.97
CA ALA A 44 -6.16 -8.26 5.91
C ALA A 44 -6.03 -9.38 6.97
N SER A 45 -7.13 -9.92 7.45
CA SER A 45 -7.15 -11.01 8.42
C SER A 45 -8.24 -12.04 8.10
N SER A 46 -7.97 -13.31 8.33
CA SER A 46 -9.05 -14.28 8.49
C SER A 46 -9.72 -14.02 9.83
N ALA A 47 -11.03 -13.86 9.84
CA ALA A 47 -11.81 -13.86 11.07
C ALA A 47 -11.62 -15.21 11.78
N ALA A 48 -10.64 -15.31 12.65
CA ALA A 48 -10.53 -16.47 13.53
C ALA A 48 -11.47 -16.24 14.69
N SER A 49 -12.37 -17.15 14.83
CA SER A 49 -13.47 -17.33 15.76
C SER A 49 -13.11 -17.46 17.25
N ASP A 50 -12.01 -16.88 17.71
CA ASP A 50 -11.62 -16.90 19.11
C ASP A 50 -11.60 -15.48 19.72
N PRO A 51 -12.62 -15.13 20.54
CA PRO A 51 -12.73 -13.81 21.20
C PRO A 51 -11.56 -13.50 22.14
N ASN A 52 -10.87 -14.51 22.67
CA ASN A 52 -9.76 -14.33 23.61
C ASN A 52 -8.40 -14.06 22.94
N ALA A 53 -8.27 -14.31 21.65
CA ALA A 53 -7.04 -14.03 20.90
C ALA A 53 -6.90 -12.57 20.44
N ALA A 54 -7.83 -11.69 20.80
CA ALA A 54 -7.90 -10.30 20.32
C ALA A 54 -6.78 -9.38 20.84
N ARG A 55 -6.02 -9.78 21.86
CA ARG A 55 -5.07 -8.85 22.51
C ARG A 55 -3.64 -8.81 21.93
N MET A 56 -3.24 -9.74 21.04
CA MET A 56 -1.87 -9.80 20.50
C MET A 56 -1.79 -10.11 18.99
N ARG A 57 -2.82 -9.84 18.22
CA ARG A 57 -2.80 -10.14 16.78
C ARG A 57 -2.31 -8.96 15.97
N SER A 58 -1.26 -9.19 15.19
CA SER A 58 -0.95 -8.38 14.03
C SER A 58 -2.24 -8.20 13.19
N ILE A 59 -2.60 -6.96 12.88
CA ILE A 59 -3.78 -6.61 12.07
C ILE A 59 -3.71 -7.30 10.70
N VAL A 60 -2.53 -7.69 10.26
CA VAL A 60 -2.26 -8.38 8.98
C VAL A 60 -1.84 -9.82 9.24
N GLY A 61 -2.57 -10.79 8.68
CA GLY A 61 -2.29 -12.21 8.80
C GLY A 61 -0.97 -12.63 8.16
N ASN A 62 -0.37 -13.72 8.67
CA ASN A 62 0.91 -14.23 8.15
C ASN A 62 0.88 -14.57 6.65
N THR A 63 -0.24 -15.07 6.14
CA THR A 63 -0.43 -15.35 4.71
C THR A 63 -0.32 -14.08 3.87
N VAL A 64 -1.01 -13.02 4.27
CA VAL A 64 -0.99 -11.72 3.58
C VAL A 64 0.43 -11.14 3.57
N ARG A 65 1.10 -11.17 4.73
CA ARG A 65 2.48 -10.70 4.85
C ARG A 65 3.43 -11.46 3.92
N ALA A 66 3.32 -12.79 3.87
CA ALA A 66 4.16 -13.63 3.02
C ALA A 66 3.88 -13.39 1.52
N VAL A 67 2.60 -13.24 1.15
CA VAL A 67 2.23 -12.94 -0.23
C VAL A 67 2.68 -11.55 -0.64
N ALA A 68 2.42 -10.51 0.17
CA ALA A 68 2.82 -9.14 -0.13
C ALA A 68 4.33 -8.98 -0.38
N LYS A 69 5.16 -9.77 0.34
CA LYS A 69 6.62 -9.75 0.15
C LYS A 69 7.12 -10.43 -1.13
N LYS A 70 6.39 -11.42 -1.66
CA LYS A 70 6.89 -12.35 -2.70
C LYS A 70 6.01 -12.40 -3.96
N ALA A 71 4.95 -11.61 -4.01
CA ALA A 71 4.04 -11.59 -5.14
C ALA A 71 4.72 -11.01 -6.39
N PRO A 72 4.44 -11.58 -7.58
CA PRO A 72 4.96 -11.07 -8.85
C PRO A 72 4.22 -9.83 -9.37
N CYS A 73 3.16 -9.40 -8.68
CA CYS A 73 2.31 -8.28 -9.05
C CYS A 73 1.85 -7.52 -7.80
N PRO A 74 1.24 -6.31 -7.92
CA PRO A 74 0.67 -5.60 -6.80
C PRO A 74 -0.29 -6.44 -5.97
N VAL A 75 -0.32 -6.19 -4.65
CA VAL A 75 -1.23 -6.85 -3.70
C VAL A 75 -2.07 -5.80 -3.01
N LEU A 76 -3.38 -5.81 -3.27
CA LEU A 76 -4.35 -4.98 -2.57
C LEU A 76 -4.80 -5.69 -1.29
N ILE A 77 -4.51 -5.09 -0.15
CA ILE A 77 -4.91 -5.60 1.16
C ILE A 77 -6.15 -4.83 1.64
N VAL A 78 -7.27 -5.49 1.70
CA VAL A 78 -8.55 -4.89 2.13
C VAL A 78 -8.73 -5.14 3.62
N ASN A 79 -8.65 -4.07 4.41
CA ASN A 79 -8.82 -4.15 5.86
C ASN A 79 -10.28 -3.99 6.29
N ARG A 80 -11.00 -3.06 5.67
CA ARG A 80 -12.43 -2.83 5.94
C ARG A 80 -13.17 -2.78 4.62
N PRO A 81 -14.12 -3.70 4.39
CA PRO A 81 -14.98 -3.59 3.21
C PRO A 81 -15.86 -2.34 3.36
N CYS A 82 -15.84 -1.47 2.39
CA CYS A 82 -16.80 -0.39 2.30
C CYS A 82 -18.08 -0.93 1.66
N THR A 83 -19.18 -0.85 2.39
CA THR A 83 -20.50 -1.30 1.92
C THR A 83 -21.31 -0.17 1.26
N THR A 84 -20.86 1.09 1.42
CA THR A 84 -21.61 2.28 0.99
C THR A 84 -20.81 3.24 0.11
N CYS A 85 -19.59 2.88 -0.30
CA CYS A 85 -18.75 3.75 -1.11
C CYS A 85 -19.27 3.82 -2.55
N TRP A 86 -19.75 4.99 -2.96
CA TRP A 86 -20.10 5.30 -4.35
C TRP A 86 -18.86 5.52 -5.23
N HIS A 87 -17.74 5.91 -4.60
CA HIS A 87 -16.45 6.07 -5.26
C HIS A 87 -15.46 5.05 -4.71
N LEU A 88 -14.69 4.41 -5.57
CA LEU A 88 -13.76 3.36 -5.17
C LEU A 88 -12.64 3.94 -4.31
N PHE A 89 -12.00 5.03 -4.77
CA PHE A 89 -10.99 5.78 -4.03
C PHE A 89 -11.13 7.27 -4.37
N SER A 90 -11.18 8.12 -3.35
CA SER A 90 -11.24 9.59 -3.48
C SER A 90 -9.92 10.25 -3.07
N ASN A 91 -9.23 9.66 -2.08
CA ASN A 91 -7.97 10.15 -1.54
C ASN A 91 -6.95 9.00 -1.50
N ILE A 92 -5.86 9.17 -2.23
CA ILE A 92 -4.78 8.18 -2.36
C ILE A 92 -3.51 8.75 -1.74
N VAL A 93 -2.93 8.05 -0.76
CA VAL A 93 -1.61 8.36 -0.21
C VAL A 93 -0.59 7.44 -0.86
N PHE A 94 0.33 8.00 -1.63
CA PHE A 94 1.50 7.31 -2.14
C PHE A 94 2.69 7.59 -1.22
N CYS A 95 3.35 6.53 -0.75
CA CYS A 95 4.50 6.63 0.13
C CYS A 95 5.77 6.23 -0.61
N THR A 96 6.79 7.08 -0.54
CA THR A 96 8.08 6.85 -1.19
C THR A 96 9.23 6.73 -0.21
N ASP A 97 10.12 5.78 -0.48
CA ASP A 97 11.48 5.67 0.07
C ASP A 97 12.54 6.04 -0.98
N PHE A 98 12.09 6.54 -2.13
CA PHE A 98 12.90 6.86 -3.32
C PHE A 98 13.56 5.67 -3.99
N SER A 99 13.19 4.45 -3.67
CA SER A 99 13.65 3.25 -4.36
C SER A 99 13.08 3.14 -5.78
N GLU A 100 13.68 2.30 -6.61
CA GLU A 100 13.15 1.99 -7.94
C GLU A 100 11.76 1.33 -7.84
N ALA A 101 11.56 0.48 -6.83
CA ALA A 101 10.26 -0.11 -6.55
C ALA A 101 9.20 0.96 -6.22
N ALA A 102 9.55 2.01 -5.48
CA ALA A 102 8.66 3.14 -5.22
C ALA A 102 8.30 3.89 -6.52
N ASN A 103 9.22 4.00 -7.49
CA ASN A 103 8.91 4.59 -8.80
C ASN A 103 7.86 3.80 -9.58
N HIS A 104 7.85 2.47 -9.46
CA HIS A 104 6.79 1.63 -10.03
C HIS A 104 5.45 1.83 -9.31
N ALA A 105 5.47 1.88 -7.98
CA ALA A 105 4.29 2.15 -7.17
C ALA A 105 3.69 3.54 -7.45
N PHE A 106 4.54 4.56 -7.67
CA PHE A 106 4.08 5.89 -8.08
C PHE A 106 3.27 5.88 -9.37
N ARG A 107 3.76 5.17 -10.39
CA ARG A 107 3.03 5.06 -11.66
C ARG A 107 1.65 4.44 -11.48
N PHE A 108 1.56 3.41 -10.64
CA PHE A 108 0.27 2.81 -10.29
C PHE A 108 -0.63 3.82 -9.57
N ALA A 109 -0.13 4.50 -8.54
CA ALA A 109 -0.88 5.49 -7.77
C ALA A 109 -1.38 6.64 -8.65
N LEU A 110 -0.51 7.21 -9.49
CA LEU A 110 -0.86 8.31 -10.40
C LEU A 110 -1.91 7.89 -11.45
N ASN A 111 -1.75 6.73 -12.06
CA ASN A 111 -2.72 6.21 -13.03
C ASN A 111 -4.08 5.95 -12.37
N THR A 112 -4.09 5.40 -11.16
CA THR A 112 -5.32 5.18 -10.39
C THR A 112 -5.98 6.51 -10.04
N ALA A 113 -5.21 7.49 -9.55
CA ALA A 113 -5.72 8.82 -9.23
C ALA A 113 -6.34 9.52 -10.45
N ARG A 114 -5.68 9.44 -11.61
CA ARG A 114 -6.20 9.99 -12.88
C ARG A 114 -7.51 9.34 -13.31
N GLN A 115 -7.57 8.01 -13.30
CA GLN A 115 -8.76 7.26 -13.74
C GLN A 115 -9.97 7.49 -12.84
N LEU A 116 -9.75 7.66 -11.54
CA LEU A 116 -10.82 7.83 -10.55
C LEU A 116 -11.09 9.29 -10.19
N ASN A 117 -10.32 10.22 -10.77
CA ASN A 117 -10.33 11.65 -10.39
C ASN A 117 -10.08 11.86 -8.89
N ALA A 118 -9.25 11.00 -8.30
CA ALA A 118 -8.90 11.03 -6.88
C ALA A 118 -7.80 12.05 -6.60
N LYS A 119 -7.74 12.55 -5.36
CA LYS A 119 -6.62 13.36 -4.90
C LYS A 119 -5.43 12.45 -4.55
N LEU A 120 -4.23 12.84 -5.00
CA LEU A 120 -2.98 12.10 -4.77
C LEU A 120 -2.08 12.86 -3.79
N TYR A 121 -1.82 12.26 -2.64
CA TYR A 121 -0.85 12.76 -1.67
C TYR A 121 0.46 12.01 -1.85
N ILE A 122 1.53 12.71 -2.23
CA ILE A 122 2.88 12.16 -2.39
C ILE A 122 3.61 12.36 -1.06
N THR A 123 3.87 11.28 -0.35
CA THR A 123 4.34 11.34 1.04
C THR A 123 5.71 10.70 1.21
N HIS A 124 6.57 11.40 1.94
CA HIS A 124 7.82 10.84 2.47
C HIS A 124 7.91 11.09 3.97
N ALA A 125 8.34 10.08 4.72
CA ALA A 125 8.63 10.20 6.14
C ALA A 125 10.14 10.09 6.36
N VAL A 126 10.73 11.16 6.88
CA VAL A 126 12.14 11.20 7.29
C VAL A 126 12.28 10.43 8.59
N ASP A 127 12.96 9.30 8.55
CA ASP A 127 13.17 8.44 9.71
C ASP A 127 14.24 9.05 10.65
N ILE A 128 13.79 9.73 11.67
CA ILE A 128 14.67 10.30 12.71
C ILE A 128 15.22 9.23 13.66
N THR A 129 14.70 8.02 13.66
CA THR A 129 15.17 6.93 14.55
C THR A 129 16.41 6.23 13.98
N SER A 130 16.58 6.23 12.68
CA SER A 130 17.74 5.66 12.00
C SER A 130 19.00 6.53 12.12
N ILE A 131 18.82 7.78 12.55
CA ILE A 131 19.90 8.75 12.76
C ILE A 131 20.44 8.67 14.22
N GLN A 132 20.24 7.53 14.90
CA GLN A 132 20.73 7.33 16.28
C GLN A 132 22.25 7.43 16.32
N GLY A 133 22.73 8.52 16.92
CA GLY A 133 24.16 8.83 17.11
C GLY A 133 24.54 10.27 16.75
N MET A 134 23.74 10.99 15.99
CA MET A 134 23.87 12.42 15.75
C MET A 134 22.69 13.15 16.39
N THR A 135 22.98 14.03 17.33
CA THR A 135 22.02 15.04 17.78
C THR A 135 21.88 16.05 16.65
N MET A 136 20.98 15.78 15.68
CA MET A 136 20.63 16.78 14.69
C MET A 136 19.91 17.92 15.40
N ASP A 137 20.32 19.14 15.13
CA ASP A 137 19.57 20.30 15.57
C ASP A 137 18.34 20.52 14.68
N GLN A 138 17.41 21.35 15.14
CA GLN A 138 16.17 21.63 14.41
C GLN A 138 16.42 22.13 12.98
N SER A 139 17.49 22.92 12.77
CA SER A 139 17.83 23.49 11.47
C SER A 139 18.34 22.43 10.48
N GLU A 140 19.01 21.40 10.98
CA GLU A 140 19.47 20.27 10.16
C GLU A 140 18.30 19.39 9.72
N ILE A 141 17.33 19.18 10.60
CA ILE A 141 16.11 18.44 10.30
C ILE A 141 15.29 19.17 9.22
N GLU A 142 15.06 20.48 9.39
CA GLU A 142 14.33 21.30 8.41
C GLU A 142 15.02 21.31 7.04
N ARG A 143 16.35 21.44 7.02
CA ARG A 143 17.12 21.38 5.77
C ARG A 143 16.99 20.00 5.10
N HIS A 144 17.01 18.91 5.89
CA HIS A 144 16.84 17.58 5.35
C HIS A 144 15.42 17.37 4.77
N ALA A 145 14.41 17.86 5.47
CA ALA A 145 13.03 17.81 4.98
C ALA A 145 12.87 18.59 3.66
N GLU A 146 13.53 19.76 3.53
CA GLU A 146 13.49 20.52 2.29
C GLU A 146 14.20 19.80 1.14
N GLN A 147 15.36 19.18 1.39
CA GLN A 147 16.01 18.33 0.40
C GLN A 147 15.13 17.16 -0.08
N MET A 148 14.32 16.59 0.83
CA MET A 148 13.38 15.54 0.46
C MET A 148 12.23 16.09 -0.39
N ARG A 149 11.75 17.32 -0.13
CA ARG A 149 10.76 17.99 -0.99
C ARG A 149 11.30 18.22 -2.40
N GLU A 150 12.49 18.81 -2.53
CA GLU A 150 13.15 19.00 -3.82
C GLU A 150 13.32 17.66 -4.59
N LYS A 151 13.65 16.59 -3.87
CA LYS A 151 13.78 15.27 -4.46
C LYS A 151 12.44 14.72 -4.95
N ILE A 152 11.34 14.96 -4.20
CA ILE A 152 9.98 14.61 -4.63
C ILE A 152 9.60 15.40 -5.89
N ASP A 153 9.86 16.70 -5.91
CA ASP A 153 9.57 17.55 -7.06
C ASP A 153 10.26 17.03 -8.32
N LYS A 154 11.53 16.74 -8.21
CA LYS A 154 12.33 16.24 -9.33
C LYS A 154 11.90 14.86 -9.81
N LEU A 155 11.56 13.94 -8.90
CA LEU A 155 11.29 12.54 -9.24
C LEU A 155 9.83 12.27 -9.58
N TYR A 156 8.89 13.01 -8.97
CA TYR A 156 7.46 12.71 -9.05
C TYR A 156 6.62 13.85 -9.62
N LEU A 157 6.77 15.11 -9.14
CA LEU A 157 5.96 16.21 -9.64
C LEU A 157 6.24 16.49 -11.13
N SER A 158 7.49 16.35 -11.56
CA SER A 158 7.85 16.46 -12.99
C SER A 158 7.14 15.47 -13.90
N LYS A 159 6.57 14.39 -13.35
CA LYS A 159 5.86 13.32 -14.10
C LYS A 159 4.34 13.41 -14.01
N LEU A 160 3.82 14.44 -13.34
CA LEU A 160 2.37 14.60 -13.20
C LEU A 160 1.65 14.94 -14.51
N ASP A 161 2.36 15.42 -15.56
CA ASP A 161 1.83 15.67 -16.91
C ASP A 161 0.44 16.32 -16.91
N GLY A 162 0.32 17.46 -16.22
CA GLY A 162 -0.94 18.22 -16.11
C GLY A 162 -1.94 17.70 -15.06
N PHE A 163 -1.63 16.65 -14.32
CA PHE A 163 -2.47 16.22 -13.18
C PHE A 163 -2.30 17.19 -12.01
N ALA A 164 -3.27 18.09 -11.84
CA ALA A 164 -3.21 19.17 -10.84
C ALA A 164 -3.66 18.74 -9.43
N ASN A 165 -4.39 17.60 -9.30
CA ASN A 165 -4.95 17.17 -8.02
C ASN A 165 -3.95 16.35 -7.19
N ALA A 166 -2.72 16.89 -7.03
CA ALA A 166 -1.65 16.27 -6.25
C ALA A 166 -1.11 17.24 -5.19
N GLU A 167 -0.69 16.68 -4.05
CA GLU A 167 -0.11 17.42 -2.93
C GLU A 167 1.09 16.66 -2.36
N VAL A 168 2.15 17.37 -1.96
CA VAL A 168 3.35 16.81 -1.36
C VAL A 168 3.33 17.00 0.14
N ILE A 169 3.56 15.91 0.89
CA ILE A 169 3.62 15.91 2.36
C ILE A 169 4.93 15.24 2.80
N VAL A 170 5.81 16.01 3.41
CA VAL A 170 7.01 15.48 4.08
C VAL A 170 6.80 15.58 5.60
N ARG A 171 6.99 14.48 6.29
CA ARG A 171 6.88 14.35 7.75
C ARG A 171 8.18 13.84 8.33
N GLU A 172 8.41 14.13 9.59
CA GLU A 172 9.55 13.68 10.37
C GLU A 172 9.06 12.77 11.49
N GLY A 173 9.69 11.62 11.66
CA GLY A 173 9.28 10.67 12.69
C GLY A 173 9.45 9.22 12.28
N ILE A 174 8.77 8.33 12.99
CA ILE A 174 8.76 6.90 12.68
C ILE A 174 7.90 6.69 11.42
N PRO A 175 8.45 6.18 10.29
CA PRO A 175 7.79 6.20 9.00
C PRO A 175 6.36 5.63 9.00
N TYR A 176 6.14 4.45 9.59
CA TYR A 176 4.80 3.86 9.60
C TYR A 176 3.79 4.67 10.41
N VAL A 177 4.24 5.38 11.47
CA VAL A 177 3.38 6.22 12.30
C VAL A 177 2.94 7.44 11.50
N GLU A 178 3.90 8.11 10.86
CA GLU A 178 3.65 9.33 10.10
C GLU A 178 2.80 9.06 8.85
N ILE A 179 3.03 7.95 8.15
CA ILE A 179 2.18 7.52 7.04
C ILE A 179 0.73 7.31 7.49
N LEU A 180 0.51 6.65 8.63
CA LEU A 180 -0.85 6.44 9.15
C LEU A 180 -1.51 7.73 9.63
N LYS A 181 -0.73 8.71 10.14
CA LYS A 181 -1.25 10.05 10.48
C LYS A 181 -1.69 10.77 9.21
N VAL A 182 -0.82 10.84 8.19
CA VAL A 182 -1.15 11.47 6.90
C VAL A 182 -2.41 10.83 6.29
N ALA A 183 -2.50 9.50 6.30
CA ALA A 183 -3.67 8.82 5.79
C ALA A 183 -4.95 9.18 6.54
N ARG A 184 -4.88 9.31 7.86
CA ARG A 184 -6.03 9.70 8.70
C ARG A 184 -6.42 11.16 8.51
N GLU A 185 -5.45 12.07 8.53
CA GLU A 185 -5.65 13.52 8.37
C GLU A 185 -6.29 13.88 7.03
N ASN A 186 -5.99 13.08 6.00
CA ASN A 186 -6.49 13.29 4.64
C ASN A 186 -7.59 12.31 4.23
N GLU A 187 -8.20 11.61 5.20
CA GLU A 187 -9.29 10.65 4.96
C GLU A 187 -8.98 9.69 3.80
N ALA A 188 -7.75 9.16 3.76
CA ALA A 188 -7.28 8.34 2.66
C ALA A 188 -8.00 6.98 2.60
N ASP A 189 -8.48 6.65 1.41
CA ASP A 189 -9.11 5.37 1.09
C ASP A 189 -8.10 4.30 0.69
N LEU A 190 -6.96 4.73 0.15
CA LEU A 190 -5.90 3.86 -0.36
C LEU A 190 -4.52 4.38 0.05
N ILE A 191 -3.70 3.50 0.58
CA ILE A 191 -2.26 3.73 0.75
C ILE A 191 -1.51 2.87 -0.27
N VAL A 192 -0.66 3.50 -1.08
CA VAL A 192 0.19 2.84 -2.06
C VAL A 192 1.64 2.95 -1.62
N MET A 193 2.32 1.82 -1.47
CA MET A 193 3.74 1.76 -1.13
C MET A 193 4.40 0.57 -1.81
N ALA A 194 5.69 0.66 -2.03
CA ALA A 194 6.49 -0.46 -2.49
C ALA A 194 7.13 -1.20 -1.31
N HIS A 195 7.33 -2.50 -1.50
CA HIS A 195 8.22 -3.29 -0.67
C HIS A 195 9.56 -3.42 -1.38
N HIS A 196 10.62 -2.94 -0.73
CA HIS A 196 12.00 -3.21 -1.16
C HIS A 196 12.57 -4.30 -0.25
N SER A 197 12.85 -5.48 -0.80
CA SER A 197 13.63 -6.47 -0.07
C SER A 197 15.10 -6.20 -0.36
N SER A 198 15.84 -5.72 0.61
CA SER A 198 17.30 -5.68 0.57
C SER A 198 17.95 -7.08 0.55
N ASP A 199 17.14 -8.14 0.62
CA ASP A 199 17.58 -9.53 0.68
C ASP A 199 17.32 -10.29 -0.63
N LEU A 200 17.65 -9.69 -1.78
CA LEU A 200 17.84 -10.43 -3.02
C LEU A 200 19.34 -10.62 -3.28
N SER A 201 20.05 -11.14 -2.26
CA SER A 201 21.30 -11.87 -2.43
C SER A 201 21.01 -13.32 -2.06
N ASP A 202 20.52 -14.09 -3.03
CA ASP A 202 20.85 -15.48 -3.32
C ASP A 202 20.14 -15.92 -4.62
#